data_95b707c8b1491992d9ac8271c56e2f16
#
_entry.id   95b707c8b1491992d9ac8271c56e2f16
#
_cell.length_a   1.000
_cell.length_b   1.000
_cell.length_c   1.000
_cell.angle_alpha   90.00
_cell.angle_beta   90.00
_cell.angle_gamma   90.00
#
_symmetry.space_group_name_H-M   'P 1'
#
loop_
_entity.id
_entity.type
_entity.pdbx_description
1 polymer ?
#
loop_
_entity_poly.entity_id
_entity_poly.type
_entity_poly.pdbx_seq_one_letter_code
_entity_poly.pdbx_strand_id
1 'polypeptide(L)'
;MYELFEQKYKECEKSLFLVAFGYLHNSEDAKDCVQEAVLSALKSYNSLNNKEFFKTWLTRIVINKSKDYLKKQKFTEELTDNLNVFYDMPQDEIGIMDCICKLSPKLSIYITLRFYNDMTYDEVARTMKLPVSTVKYKTKKALNELKSLLEGDAK
;
A
#
# COMPACT_ATOMS: atom_id res chain seq x y z
N MET A 1 -1.39 4.54 26.47
CA MET A 1 -2.04 3.71 25.44
C MET A 1 -1.84 4.29 24.05
N TYR A 2 -2.17 5.56 23.85
CA TYR A 2 -1.98 6.20 22.55
C TYR A 2 -0.51 6.40 22.19
N GLU A 3 0.34 6.55 23.17
CA GLU A 3 1.79 6.71 22.94
C GLU A 3 2.39 5.50 22.24
N LEU A 4 1.98 4.30 22.64
CA LEU A 4 2.46 3.07 22.03
C LEU A 4 1.94 2.94 20.59
N PHE A 5 0.67 3.29 20.38
CA PHE A 5 0.09 3.29 19.05
C PHE A 5 0.86 4.24 18.13
N GLU A 6 1.08 5.46 18.60
CA GLU A 6 1.79 6.47 17.81
C GLU A 6 3.20 6.03 17.46
N GLN A 7 3.91 5.45 18.42
CA GLN A 7 5.26 4.95 18.19
C GLN A 7 5.28 3.86 17.11
N LYS A 8 4.36 2.91 17.20
CA LYS A 8 4.28 1.83 16.22
C LYS A 8 3.84 2.34 14.85
N TYR A 9 2.92 3.32 14.83
CA TYR A 9 2.49 3.92 13.59
C TYR A 9 3.65 4.62 12.88
N LYS A 10 4.46 5.38 13.62
CA LYS A 10 5.60 6.09 13.02
C LYS A 10 6.59 5.14 12.37
N GLU A 11 6.75 3.95 12.92
CA GLU A 11 7.64 2.94 12.35
C GLU A 11 7.19 2.45 10.97
N CYS A 12 5.90 2.48 10.71
CA CYS A 12 5.34 1.99 9.45
C CYS A 12 4.64 3.05 8.61
N GLU A 13 4.71 4.32 9.02
CA GLU A 13 4.01 5.41 8.34
C GLU A 13 4.32 5.48 6.85
N LYS A 14 5.60 5.43 6.50
CA LYS A 14 6.03 5.49 5.11
C LYS A 14 5.51 4.30 4.31
N SER A 15 5.60 3.11 4.87
CA SER A 15 5.10 1.90 4.22
C SER A 15 3.61 1.97 3.96
N LEU A 16 2.85 2.49 4.92
CA LEU A 16 1.42 2.63 4.77
C LEU A 16 1.05 3.63 3.68
N PHE A 17 1.79 4.73 3.62
CA PHE A 17 1.61 5.71 2.55
C PHE A 17 1.86 5.06 1.18
N LEU A 18 2.92 4.29 1.04
CA LEU A 18 3.25 3.63 -0.22
C LEU A 18 2.17 2.63 -0.64
N VAL A 19 1.58 1.93 0.33
CA VAL A 19 0.46 1.02 0.05
C VAL A 19 -0.72 1.80 -0.55
N ALA A 20 -1.13 2.87 0.12
CA ALA A 20 -2.24 3.69 -0.36
C ALA A 20 -1.92 4.33 -1.71
N PHE A 21 -0.70 4.82 -1.87
CA PHE A 21 -0.27 5.42 -3.12
C PHE A 21 -0.30 4.43 -4.28
N GLY A 22 0.05 3.18 -4.03
CA GLY A 22 -0.03 2.14 -5.05
C GLY A 22 -1.43 1.93 -5.57
N TYR A 23 -2.43 2.11 -4.72
CA TYR A 23 -3.82 2.03 -5.14
C TYR A 23 -4.34 3.31 -5.77
N LEU A 24 -4.00 4.46 -5.21
CA LEU A 24 -4.67 5.72 -5.53
C LEU A 24 -3.91 6.58 -6.55
N HIS A 25 -2.61 6.37 -6.69
CA HIS A 25 -1.74 7.11 -7.62
C HIS A 25 -1.82 8.63 -7.44
N ASN A 26 -2.16 9.09 -6.24
CA ASN A 26 -2.27 10.49 -5.89
C ASN A 26 -1.79 10.66 -4.47
N SER A 27 -0.80 11.54 -4.28
CA SER A 27 -0.15 11.74 -2.98
C SER A 27 -1.11 12.25 -1.91
N GLU A 28 -1.95 13.23 -2.23
CA GLU A 28 -2.88 13.79 -1.26
C GLU A 28 -3.97 12.80 -0.88
N ASP A 29 -4.52 12.10 -1.87
CA ASP A 29 -5.52 11.07 -1.62
C ASP A 29 -4.95 9.95 -0.76
N ALA A 30 -3.69 9.56 -1.03
CA ALA A 30 -3.03 8.54 -0.24
C ALA A 30 -2.87 8.97 1.22
N LYS A 31 -2.45 10.22 1.46
CA LYS A 31 -2.32 10.76 2.80
C LYS A 31 -3.66 10.78 3.53
N ASP A 32 -4.70 11.25 2.86
CA ASP A 32 -6.04 11.29 3.44
C ASP A 32 -6.53 9.90 3.79
N CYS A 33 -6.28 8.95 2.91
CA CYS A 33 -6.67 7.56 3.12
C CYS A 33 -5.97 6.97 4.34
N VAL A 34 -4.66 7.21 4.47
CA VAL A 34 -3.90 6.74 5.64
C VAL A 34 -4.42 7.38 6.91
N GLN A 35 -4.73 8.69 6.90
CA GLN A 35 -5.27 9.37 8.07
C GLN A 35 -6.62 8.77 8.49
N GLU A 36 -7.51 8.51 7.53
CA GLU A 36 -8.78 7.87 7.84
C GLU A 36 -8.58 6.46 8.42
N ALA A 37 -7.62 5.72 7.86
CA ALA A 37 -7.30 4.40 8.37
C ALA A 37 -6.77 4.46 9.80
N VAL A 38 -5.91 5.43 10.09
CA VAL A 38 -5.36 5.63 11.44
C VAL A 38 -6.48 5.98 12.43
N LEU A 39 -7.40 6.85 12.05
CA LEU A 39 -8.52 7.20 12.92
C LEU A 39 -9.41 5.98 13.20
N SER A 40 -9.69 5.18 12.18
CA SER A 40 -10.44 3.94 12.35
C SER A 40 -9.71 2.96 13.26
N ALA A 41 -8.39 2.86 13.06
CA ALA A 41 -7.55 1.97 13.85
C ALA A 41 -7.52 2.37 15.32
N LEU A 42 -7.44 3.68 15.61
CA LEU A 42 -7.46 4.16 16.99
C LEU A 42 -8.74 3.75 17.71
N LYS A 43 -9.87 3.81 17.03
CA LYS A 43 -11.15 3.42 17.60
C LYS A 43 -11.21 1.93 17.90
N SER A 44 -10.47 1.12 17.15
CA SER A 44 -10.50 -0.34 17.26
C SER A 44 -9.26 -0.93 17.92
N TYR A 45 -8.33 -0.10 18.36
CA TYR A 45 -7.04 -0.58 18.86
C TYR A 45 -7.18 -1.53 20.04
N ASN A 46 -8.12 -1.27 20.92
CA ASN A 46 -8.35 -2.12 22.09
C ASN A 46 -8.86 -3.50 21.72
N SER A 47 -9.47 -3.64 20.54
CA SER A 47 -9.96 -4.94 20.06
C SER A 47 -8.86 -5.80 19.45
N LEU A 48 -7.69 -5.23 19.22
CA LEU A 48 -6.55 -5.99 18.72
C LEU A 48 -5.98 -6.85 19.86
N ASN A 49 -6.24 -8.15 19.81
CA ASN A 49 -5.85 -9.07 20.86
C ASN A 49 -4.35 -9.27 20.96
N ASN A 50 -3.66 -9.32 19.83
CA ASN A 50 -2.22 -9.52 19.80
C ASN A 50 -1.55 -8.33 19.12
N LYS A 51 -0.86 -7.51 19.91
CA LYS A 51 -0.22 -6.29 19.41
C LYS A 51 0.96 -6.57 18.47
N GLU A 52 1.44 -7.81 18.42
CA GLU A 52 2.46 -8.19 17.46
C GLU A 52 1.96 -8.12 16.03
N PHE A 53 0.65 -8.24 15.82
CA PHE A 53 0.04 -8.14 14.49
C PHE A 53 -0.39 -6.72 14.13
N PHE A 54 0.10 -5.73 14.86
CA PHE A 54 -0.25 -4.33 14.64
C PHE A 54 -0.01 -3.90 13.18
N LYS A 55 1.16 -4.17 12.66
CA LYS A 55 1.53 -3.76 11.30
C LYS A 55 0.62 -4.40 10.26
N THR A 56 0.39 -5.71 10.37
CA THR A 56 -0.50 -6.45 9.45
C THR A 56 -1.93 -5.91 9.54
N TRP A 57 -2.40 -5.71 10.77
CA TRP A 57 -3.74 -5.22 11.04
C TRP A 57 -3.96 -3.82 10.46
N LEU A 58 -3.04 -2.90 10.72
CA LEU A 58 -3.16 -1.53 10.22
C LEU A 58 -3.01 -1.47 8.70
N THR A 59 -2.07 -2.22 8.15
CA THR A 59 -1.89 -2.30 6.69
C THR A 59 -3.18 -2.75 6.02
N ARG A 60 -3.86 -3.73 6.61
CA ARG A 60 -5.11 -4.22 6.08
C ARG A 60 -6.20 -3.15 6.09
N ILE A 61 -6.26 -2.35 7.16
CA ILE A 61 -7.20 -1.23 7.24
C ILE A 61 -6.93 -0.23 6.11
N VAL A 62 -5.65 0.08 5.87
CA VAL A 62 -5.25 0.99 4.78
C VAL A 62 -5.67 0.42 3.42
N ILE A 63 -5.43 -0.87 3.20
CA ILE A 63 -5.83 -1.52 1.94
C ILE A 63 -7.33 -1.41 1.73
N ASN A 64 -8.12 -1.71 2.75
CA ASN A 64 -9.57 -1.66 2.65
C ASN A 64 -10.07 -0.24 2.38
N LYS A 65 -9.49 0.75 3.06
CA LYS A 65 -9.85 2.15 2.81
C LYS A 65 -9.47 2.59 1.41
N SER A 66 -8.32 2.14 0.92
CA SER A 66 -7.88 2.46 -0.44
C SER A 66 -8.83 1.88 -1.49
N LYS A 67 -9.25 0.64 -1.29
CA LYS A 67 -10.21 0.00 -2.20
C LYS A 67 -11.56 0.70 -2.18
N ASP A 68 -12.03 1.11 -1.00
CA ASP A 68 -13.28 1.84 -0.88
C ASP A 68 -13.20 3.17 -1.59
N TYR A 69 -12.08 3.86 -1.44
CA TYR A 69 -11.84 5.13 -2.12
C TYR A 69 -11.91 4.96 -3.65
N LEU A 70 -11.27 3.90 -4.17
CA LEU A 70 -11.31 3.63 -5.60
C LEU A 70 -12.71 3.35 -6.12
N LYS A 71 -13.51 2.64 -5.33
CA LYS A 71 -14.91 2.37 -5.72
C LYS A 71 -15.69 3.66 -5.83
N LYS A 72 -15.53 4.57 -4.90
CA LYS A 72 -16.19 5.87 -4.94
C LYS A 72 -15.70 6.70 -6.12
N GLN A 73 -14.42 6.64 -6.42
CA GLN A 73 -13.81 7.38 -7.51
C GLN A 73 -14.36 6.96 -8.87
N LYS A 74 -14.66 5.67 -9.05
CA LYS A 74 -15.21 5.17 -10.29
C LYS A 74 -16.57 5.81 -10.66
N PHE A 75 -17.31 6.28 -9.67
CA PHE A 75 -18.59 6.95 -9.92
C PHE A 75 -18.43 8.43 -10.25
N THR A 76 -17.31 9.03 -9.87
CA THR A 76 -17.10 10.45 -10.07
C THR A 76 -16.04 10.73 -11.12
N GLU A 77 -15.45 9.66 -11.65
CA GLU A 77 -14.30 9.78 -12.49
C GLU A 77 -14.64 10.04 -13.93
N GLU A 78 -14.60 11.27 -14.33
CA GLU A 78 -14.57 11.50 -15.75
C GLU A 78 -13.49 12.47 -16.14
N LEU A 79 -12.81 13.11 -15.19
CA LEU A 79 -12.21 14.34 -15.63
C LEU A 79 -10.91 14.79 -15.00
N THR A 80 -10.22 13.98 -14.24
CA THR A 80 -8.96 14.48 -13.72
C THR A 80 -7.81 13.72 -14.30
N ASP A 81 -7.06 14.40 -15.13
CA ASP A 81 -5.71 13.97 -15.42
C ASP A 81 -5.00 13.82 -14.09
N ASN A 82 -4.74 12.59 -13.74
CA ASN A 82 -3.99 12.29 -12.54
C ASN A 82 -2.56 12.76 -12.75
N LEU A 83 -2.32 14.02 -12.47
CA LEU A 83 -0.97 14.51 -12.36
C LEU A 83 -0.43 13.90 -11.08
N ASN A 84 0.38 12.89 -11.26
CA ASN A 84 1.05 12.24 -10.14
C ASN A 84 2.02 13.23 -9.52
N VAL A 85 1.65 13.72 -8.35
CA VAL A 85 2.47 14.69 -7.66
C VAL A 85 3.28 13.93 -6.61
N PHE A 86 4.56 13.73 -6.90
CA PHE A 86 5.47 13.00 -6.02
C PHE A 86 6.26 13.91 -5.10
N TYR A 87 5.69 15.04 -4.70
CA TYR A 87 6.42 16.09 -4.00
C TYR A 87 7.06 15.69 -2.69
N ASP A 88 6.45 14.75 -1.98
CA ASP A 88 6.91 14.37 -0.65
C ASP A 88 7.71 13.07 -0.62
N MET A 89 8.06 12.55 -1.78
CA MET A 89 8.79 11.29 -1.86
C MET A 89 10.28 11.52 -2.09
N PRO A 90 11.13 10.71 -1.43
CA PRO A 90 12.55 10.75 -1.74
C PRO A 90 12.80 10.49 -3.22
N GLN A 91 13.78 11.18 -3.79
CA GLN A 91 14.10 11.07 -5.21
C GLN A 91 14.36 9.64 -5.66
N ASP A 92 15.03 8.87 -4.81
CA ASP A 92 15.38 7.48 -5.12
C ASP A 92 14.16 6.58 -5.27
N GLU A 93 13.06 6.93 -4.63
CA GLU A 93 11.84 6.14 -4.64
C GLU A 93 10.88 6.51 -5.76
N ILE A 94 10.98 7.74 -6.26
CA ILE A 94 10.07 8.24 -7.30
C ILE A 94 10.12 7.38 -8.56
N GLY A 95 11.31 7.02 -9.02
CA GLY A 95 11.47 6.20 -10.24
C GLY A 95 10.85 4.82 -10.09
N ILE A 96 11.07 4.19 -8.95
CA ILE A 96 10.53 2.86 -8.68
C ILE A 96 9.01 2.92 -8.52
N MET A 97 8.52 3.91 -7.78
CA MET A 97 7.08 4.06 -7.59
C MET A 97 6.36 4.39 -8.89
N ASP A 98 7.00 5.15 -9.78
CA ASP A 98 6.43 5.42 -11.09
C ASP A 98 6.22 4.12 -11.87
N CYS A 99 7.21 3.23 -11.83
CA CYS A 99 7.09 1.92 -12.47
C CYS A 99 6.03 1.04 -11.80
N ILE A 100 5.98 1.06 -10.47
CA ILE A 100 4.99 0.29 -9.71
C ILE A 100 3.58 0.78 -10.03
N CYS A 101 3.41 2.09 -10.20
CA CYS A 101 2.10 2.66 -10.54
C CYS A 101 1.63 2.28 -11.94
N LYS A 102 2.53 1.85 -12.81
CA LYS A 102 2.15 1.34 -14.13
C LYS A 102 1.59 -0.07 -14.06
N LEU A 103 1.87 -0.79 -12.98
CA LEU A 103 1.24 -2.09 -12.73
C LEU A 103 -0.16 -1.88 -12.20
N SER A 104 -1.04 -2.86 -12.43
CA SER A 104 -2.35 -2.82 -11.80
C SER A 104 -2.20 -2.89 -10.27
N PRO A 105 -3.10 -2.26 -9.50
CA PRO A 105 -3.04 -2.37 -8.04
C PRO A 105 -3.09 -3.83 -7.55
N LYS A 106 -3.72 -4.70 -8.32
CA LYS A 106 -3.81 -6.12 -7.98
C LYS A 106 -2.45 -6.81 -7.95
N LEU A 107 -1.47 -6.28 -8.67
CA LEU A 107 -0.12 -6.83 -8.70
C LEU A 107 0.85 -6.00 -7.89
N SER A 108 0.77 -4.68 -8.00
CA SER A 108 1.72 -3.79 -7.32
C SER A 108 1.68 -3.95 -5.80
N ILE A 109 0.53 -4.31 -5.25
CA ILE A 109 0.39 -4.47 -3.79
C ILE A 109 1.37 -5.51 -3.24
N TYR A 110 1.62 -6.60 -3.97
CA TYR A 110 2.53 -7.65 -3.50
C TYR A 110 3.96 -7.17 -3.43
N ILE A 111 4.37 -6.35 -4.38
CA ILE A 111 5.72 -5.75 -4.36
C ILE A 111 5.83 -4.78 -3.18
N THR A 112 4.82 -3.94 -3.00
CA THR A 112 4.82 -2.96 -1.92
C THR A 112 4.88 -3.63 -0.55
N LEU A 113 4.03 -4.61 -0.32
CA LEU A 113 4.00 -5.30 0.98
C LEU A 113 5.29 -6.08 1.24
N ARG A 114 5.80 -6.77 0.23
CA ARG A 114 6.98 -7.61 0.42
C ARG A 114 8.27 -6.81 0.55
N PHE A 115 8.44 -5.76 -0.24
CA PHE A 115 9.71 -5.06 -0.32
C PHE A 115 9.74 -3.71 0.40
N TYR A 116 8.65 -2.98 0.45
CA TYR A 116 8.61 -1.71 1.18
C TYR A 116 8.13 -1.87 2.62
N ASN A 117 7.19 -2.78 2.85
CA ASN A 117 6.69 -3.04 4.21
C ASN A 117 7.50 -4.12 4.93
N ASP A 118 8.48 -4.71 4.27
CA ASP A 118 9.32 -5.77 4.83
C ASP A 118 8.53 -6.94 5.41
N MET A 119 7.40 -7.26 4.79
CA MET A 119 6.58 -8.38 5.21
C MET A 119 7.09 -9.69 4.62
N THR A 120 7.06 -10.74 5.44
CA THR A 120 7.31 -12.08 4.94
C THR A 120 6.14 -12.55 4.08
N TYR A 121 6.33 -13.60 3.29
CA TYR A 121 5.22 -14.16 2.51
C TYR A 121 4.06 -14.59 3.39
N ASP A 122 4.35 -15.12 4.59
CA ASP A 122 3.31 -15.50 5.54
C ASP A 122 2.51 -14.28 6.02
N GLU A 123 3.21 -13.19 6.30
CA GLU A 123 2.56 -11.95 6.72
C GLU A 123 1.69 -11.36 5.60
N VAL A 124 2.20 -11.38 4.37
CA VAL A 124 1.42 -10.91 3.23
C VAL A 124 0.18 -11.78 3.03
N ALA A 125 0.34 -13.10 3.17
CA ALA A 125 -0.77 -14.03 3.04
C ALA A 125 -1.86 -13.73 4.06
N ARG A 126 -1.49 -13.45 5.30
CA ARG A 126 -2.45 -13.07 6.34
C ARG A 126 -3.12 -11.74 6.02
N THR A 127 -2.34 -10.77 5.57
CA THR A 127 -2.86 -9.44 5.25
C THR A 127 -3.87 -9.52 4.11
N MET A 128 -3.56 -10.28 3.08
CA MET A 128 -4.41 -10.40 1.89
C MET A 128 -5.45 -11.51 1.99
N LYS A 129 -5.39 -12.32 3.03
CA LYS A 129 -6.26 -13.49 3.22
C LYS A 129 -6.16 -14.48 2.06
N LEU A 130 -4.94 -14.80 1.68
CA LEU A 130 -4.65 -15.72 0.58
C LEU A 130 -3.68 -16.79 1.04
N PRO A 131 -3.66 -17.95 0.37
CA PRO A 131 -2.62 -18.95 0.62
C PRO A 131 -1.24 -18.41 0.28
N VAL A 132 -0.22 -18.87 0.99
CA VAL A 132 1.16 -18.43 0.76
C VAL A 132 1.61 -18.73 -0.68
N SER A 133 1.21 -19.88 -1.22
CA SER A 133 1.56 -20.23 -2.60
C SER A 133 1.00 -19.23 -3.61
N THR A 134 -0.20 -18.74 -3.37
CA THR A 134 -0.81 -17.72 -4.22
C THR A 134 -0.04 -16.40 -4.14
N VAL A 135 0.36 -16.01 -2.91
CA VAL A 135 1.13 -14.80 -2.71
C VAL A 135 2.46 -14.87 -3.45
N LYS A 136 3.16 -16.00 -3.32
CA LYS A 136 4.43 -16.19 -4.03
C LYS A 136 4.27 -16.10 -5.54
N TYR A 137 3.21 -16.71 -6.06
CA TYR A 137 2.93 -16.68 -7.49
C TYR A 137 2.67 -15.24 -7.96
N LYS A 138 1.82 -14.51 -7.25
CA LYS A 138 1.47 -13.15 -7.63
C LYS A 138 2.64 -12.19 -7.48
N THR A 139 3.46 -12.38 -6.46
CA THR A 139 4.69 -11.58 -6.29
C THR A 139 5.64 -11.79 -7.45
N LYS A 140 5.85 -13.04 -7.84
CA LYS A 140 6.73 -13.37 -8.97
C LYS A 140 6.19 -12.77 -10.27
N LYS A 141 4.88 -12.87 -10.48
CA LYS A 141 4.24 -12.30 -11.66
C LYS A 141 4.42 -10.78 -11.71
N ALA A 142 4.22 -10.12 -10.56
CA ALA A 142 4.39 -8.67 -10.47
C ALA A 142 5.83 -8.27 -10.74
N LEU A 143 6.80 -9.01 -10.21
CA LEU A 143 8.22 -8.72 -10.43
C LEU A 143 8.59 -8.90 -11.91
N ASN A 144 8.04 -9.92 -12.57
CA ASN A 144 8.30 -10.14 -13.99
C ASN A 144 7.75 -9.00 -14.84
N GLU A 145 6.55 -8.52 -14.52
CA GLU A 145 5.97 -7.40 -15.25
C GLU A 145 6.75 -6.11 -14.99
N LEU A 146 7.17 -5.89 -13.74
CA LEU A 146 7.99 -4.74 -13.39
C LEU A 146 9.31 -4.76 -14.14
N LYS A 147 9.94 -5.92 -14.23
CA LYS A 147 11.18 -6.09 -14.97
C LYS A 147 10.99 -5.74 -16.44
N SER A 148 9.89 -6.20 -17.04
CA SER A 148 9.57 -5.89 -18.42
C SER A 148 9.40 -4.40 -18.65
N LEU A 149 8.74 -3.70 -17.70
CA LEU A 149 8.56 -2.26 -17.79
C LEU A 149 9.91 -1.52 -17.70
N LEU A 150 10.79 -1.97 -16.80
CA LEU A 150 12.10 -1.36 -16.64
C LEU A 150 12.96 -1.57 -17.87
N GLU A 151 12.94 -2.77 -18.47
CA GLU A 151 13.67 -3.05 -19.68
C GLU A 151 13.09 -2.32 -20.88
N GLY A 152 11.77 -2.17 -20.94
CA GLY A 152 11.10 -1.42 -21.98
C GLY A 152 11.46 0.05 -21.95
N ASP A 153 11.58 0.61 -20.76
CA ASP A 153 11.97 2.02 -20.59
C ASP A 153 13.42 2.26 -20.94
N ALA A 154 14.24 1.21 -20.94
CA ALA A 154 15.65 1.33 -21.31
C ALA A 154 15.87 1.37 -22.83
N LYS A 155 14.83 1.18 -23.60
CA LYS A 155 14.88 1.30 -25.05
C LYS A 155 14.44 2.71 -25.44
#